data_1f2cffcbbcd121d01998b9ba1517eb55
#
_entry.id   1f2cffcbbcd121d01998b9ba1517eb55
#
_cell.length_a   1.000
_cell.length_b   1.000
_cell.length_c   1.000
_cell.angle_alpha   90.00
_cell.angle_beta   90.00
_cell.angle_gamma   90.00
#
_symmetry.space_group_name_H-M   'P 1'
#
loop_
_entity.id
_entity.type
_entity.pdbx_description
1 polymer ?
#
loop_
_entity_poly.entity_id
_entity_poly.type
_entity_poly.pdbx_seq_one_letter_code
_entity_poly.pdbx_strand_id
1 'polypeptide(L)'
;MRGGLQPDVSAVAAVLAHHGVEGPDGQAPGEALIFAVSGGIGAGYILWDFAHEKTSTIVFGFRARWQYPQEWLKSTVDRLGLGADLHTTGGKRAAAKRLTADLEAGRPVIVLPDRESLGYWQLPPELSGGGGHFVVAYGEEDGRVLVDDRNLAPLTVDRKTFDTARGRVGSYKNLLATITPGEVPDWRAAVRGGLTDCARNLSAPSKSFSLPAWGRWAKAMTDERDPKGWPRAFGERRGLVGALFTVWESITPAGMEGGHLRGLFADALTEASGLLELPELAEQASTWRGIAERWAELAEAAVPASAAEFGWMRGLVSAVSAGVREGDAGQEAAAEAGAEMWKLRTHYDDETPFTDVEARDLFAAMGTMIGDIHTAETAAIRELSETLME
;
A
#
# COMPACT_ATOMS: atom_id res chain seq x y z
N MET A 1 -7.59 7.52 16.69
CA MET A 1 -6.45 7.65 15.77
C MET A 1 -5.22 7.01 16.40
N ARG A 2 -4.57 6.11 15.72
CA ARG A 2 -3.45 5.33 16.26
C ARG A 2 -2.17 5.49 15.42
N GLY A 3 -2.27 6.17 14.28
CA GLY A 3 -1.25 6.16 13.27
C GLY A 3 -1.18 4.80 12.57
N GLY A 4 -0.09 4.53 11.90
CA GLY A 4 0.19 3.27 11.21
C GLY A 4 1.06 3.45 9.99
N LEU A 5 1.45 2.34 9.38
CA LEU A 5 2.28 2.29 8.19
C LEU A 5 1.44 1.96 6.94
N GLN A 6 0.69 0.86 7.00
CA GLN A 6 -0.04 0.36 5.83
C GLN A 6 -1.55 0.63 6.00
N PRO A 7 -2.18 1.38 5.06
CA PRO A 7 -3.54 1.91 5.25
C PRO A 7 -4.59 0.83 5.53
N ASP A 8 -4.59 -0.27 4.78
CA ASP A 8 -5.62 -1.30 4.88
C ASP A 8 -5.54 -2.04 6.22
N VAL A 9 -4.32 -2.37 6.66
CA VAL A 9 -4.06 -3.05 7.93
C VAL A 9 -4.37 -2.14 9.11
N SER A 10 -3.95 -0.87 9.03
CA SER A 10 -4.25 0.15 10.04
C SER A 10 -5.75 0.36 10.19
N ALA A 11 -6.51 0.39 9.09
CA ALA A 11 -7.96 0.53 9.12
C ALA A 11 -8.63 -0.62 9.89
N VAL A 12 -8.20 -1.87 9.62
CA VAL A 12 -8.70 -3.05 10.35
C VAL A 12 -8.31 -2.95 11.83
N ALA A 13 -7.03 -2.68 12.14
CA ALA A 13 -6.56 -2.55 13.52
C ALA A 13 -7.30 -1.46 14.31
N ALA A 14 -7.58 -0.31 13.67
CA ALA A 14 -8.32 0.78 14.29
C ALA A 14 -9.76 0.39 14.64
N VAL A 15 -10.47 -0.30 13.72
CA VAL A 15 -11.85 -0.76 13.96
C VAL A 15 -11.89 -1.85 15.04
N LEU A 16 -10.94 -2.79 15.04
CA LEU A 16 -10.86 -3.81 16.09
C LEU A 16 -10.61 -3.19 17.48
N ALA A 17 -9.70 -2.21 17.55
CA ALA A 17 -9.45 -1.47 18.79
C ALA A 17 -10.68 -0.71 19.28
N HIS A 18 -11.46 -0.10 18.37
CA HIS A 18 -12.72 0.58 18.71
C HIS A 18 -13.73 -0.40 19.33
N HIS A 19 -13.78 -1.61 18.83
CA HIS A 19 -14.66 -2.67 19.36
C HIS A 19 -14.13 -3.36 20.63
N GLY A 20 -12.96 -2.97 21.13
CA GLY A 20 -12.36 -3.59 22.32
C GLY A 20 -11.87 -5.03 22.07
N VAL A 21 -11.59 -5.39 20.82
CA VAL A 21 -10.98 -6.70 20.52
C VAL A 21 -9.55 -6.70 21.03
N GLU A 22 -9.22 -7.67 21.87
CA GLU A 22 -7.91 -7.83 22.48
C GLU A 22 -7.05 -8.77 21.65
N GLY A 23 -5.76 -8.44 21.52
CA GLY A 23 -4.72 -9.30 20.97
C GLY A 23 -4.27 -10.37 21.98
N PRO A 24 -3.28 -11.20 21.60
CA PRO A 24 -2.77 -12.28 22.46
C PRO A 24 -2.16 -11.78 23.77
N ASP A 25 -1.73 -10.53 23.82
CA ASP A 25 -1.12 -9.85 24.98
C ASP A 25 -2.12 -9.08 25.84
N GLY A 26 -3.43 -9.15 25.52
CA GLY A 26 -4.50 -8.41 26.19
C GLY A 26 -4.55 -6.92 25.81
N GLN A 27 -3.76 -6.47 24.83
CA GLN A 27 -3.83 -5.13 24.29
C GLN A 27 -4.60 -5.13 22.96
N ALA A 28 -4.96 -3.95 22.48
CA ALA A 28 -5.53 -3.85 21.14
C ALA A 28 -4.52 -4.30 20.07
N PRO A 29 -4.93 -5.12 19.08
CA PRO A 29 -4.01 -5.72 18.12
C PRO A 29 -3.22 -4.67 17.36
N GLY A 30 -1.91 -4.91 17.21
CA GLY A 30 -0.97 -4.10 16.44
C GLY A 30 -1.05 -4.36 14.95
N GLU A 31 -0.44 -3.48 14.15
CA GLU A 31 -0.35 -3.65 12.70
C GLU A 31 0.35 -4.95 12.29
N ALA A 32 1.45 -5.31 12.95
CA ALA A 32 2.23 -6.50 12.63
C ALA A 32 1.39 -7.78 12.77
N LEU A 33 0.61 -7.89 13.84
CA LEU A 33 -0.29 -9.01 14.07
C LEU A 33 -1.38 -9.09 12.99
N ILE A 34 -2.06 -7.97 12.71
CA ILE A 34 -3.10 -7.92 11.66
C ILE A 34 -2.49 -8.18 10.29
N PHE A 35 -1.27 -7.71 10.04
CA PHE A 35 -0.57 -7.97 8.78
C PHE A 35 -0.31 -9.49 8.58
N ALA A 36 0.15 -10.19 9.62
CA ALA A 36 0.29 -11.65 9.58
C ALA A 36 -1.04 -12.32 9.25
N VAL A 37 -2.11 -11.99 9.98
CA VAL A 37 -3.47 -12.53 9.78
C VAL A 37 -3.98 -12.26 8.36
N SER A 38 -3.71 -11.08 7.80
CA SER A 38 -4.23 -10.66 6.51
C SER A 38 -3.56 -11.32 5.29
N GLY A 39 -2.53 -12.15 5.52
CA GLY A 39 -1.77 -12.81 4.46
C GLY A 39 -0.46 -12.11 4.12
N GLY A 40 -0.02 -11.16 4.93
CA GLY A 40 1.31 -10.56 4.88
C GLY A 40 1.61 -9.82 3.58
N ILE A 41 2.85 -10.01 3.12
CA ILE A 41 3.38 -9.35 1.92
C ILE A 41 2.80 -9.90 0.62
N GLY A 42 2.89 -9.08 -0.42
CA GLY A 42 2.60 -9.41 -1.80
C GLY A 42 3.78 -9.13 -2.73
N ALA A 43 3.64 -9.55 -3.97
CA ALA A 43 4.55 -9.21 -5.05
C ALA A 43 3.73 -8.93 -6.31
N GLY A 44 3.76 -7.70 -6.77
CA GLY A 44 3.01 -7.28 -7.95
C GLY A 44 3.72 -6.21 -8.75
N TYR A 45 3.86 -6.44 -10.06
CA TYR A 45 4.39 -5.47 -11.00
C TYR A 45 3.58 -5.47 -12.28
N ILE A 46 3.03 -4.31 -12.62
CA ILE A 46 2.32 -4.09 -13.88
C ILE A 46 2.80 -2.77 -14.48
N LEU A 47 3.23 -2.80 -15.71
CA LEU A 47 3.44 -1.61 -16.53
C LEU A 47 2.27 -1.49 -17.50
N TRP A 48 1.50 -0.41 -17.34
CA TRP A 48 0.43 -0.02 -18.24
C TRP A 48 0.99 0.95 -19.27
N ASP A 49 0.81 0.65 -20.53
CA ASP A 49 1.16 1.52 -21.64
C ASP A 49 -0.12 2.09 -22.25
N PHE A 50 -0.28 3.39 -22.16
CA PHE A 50 -1.39 4.13 -22.74
C PHE A 50 -0.93 4.74 -24.07
N ALA A 51 -0.90 3.91 -25.12
CA ALA A 51 -0.35 4.25 -26.43
C ALA A 51 -0.97 5.52 -27.05
N HIS A 52 -2.26 5.83 -26.77
CA HIS A 52 -2.90 7.05 -27.25
C HIS A 52 -2.46 8.31 -26.52
N GLU A 53 -2.06 8.19 -25.25
CA GLU A 53 -1.65 9.30 -24.39
C GLU A 53 -0.12 9.41 -24.34
N LYS A 54 0.60 8.45 -24.93
CA LYS A 54 2.05 8.31 -24.90
C LYS A 54 2.62 8.36 -23.46
N THR A 55 1.90 7.75 -22.52
CA THR A 55 2.29 7.66 -21.12
C THR A 55 2.32 6.21 -20.67
N SER A 56 3.26 5.90 -19.78
CA SER A 56 3.36 4.59 -19.15
C SER A 56 3.23 4.76 -17.63
N THR A 57 2.36 3.95 -17.02
CA THR A 57 2.16 3.95 -15.57
C THR A 57 2.58 2.61 -14.99
N ILE A 58 3.30 2.67 -13.89
CA ILE A 58 3.74 1.49 -13.15
C ILE A 58 2.87 1.33 -11.91
N VAL A 59 2.46 0.09 -11.65
CA VAL A 59 1.72 -0.27 -10.44
C VAL A 59 2.47 -1.39 -9.73
N PHE A 60 2.71 -1.19 -8.44
CA PHE A 60 3.28 -2.18 -7.54
C PHE A 60 2.23 -2.68 -6.55
N GLY A 61 2.38 -3.94 -6.12
CA GLY A 61 1.57 -4.52 -5.06
C GLY A 61 2.44 -5.21 -4.04
N PHE A 62 2.56 -4.61 -2.85
CA PHE A 62 3.43 -5.10 -1.77
C PHE A 62 2.67 -5.81 -0.65
N ARG A 63 1.34 -5.70 -0.60
CA ARG A 63 0.43 -6.43 0.30
C ARG A 63 -0.18 -7.65 -0.40
N ALA A 64 -0.47 -8.69 0.35
CA ALA A 64 -1.22 -9.85 -0.16
C ALA A 64 -2.56 -9.42 -0.80
N ARG A 65 -2.93 -10.03 -1.93
CA ARG A 65 -4.20 -9.79 -2.65
C ARG A 65 -4.51 -8.30 -2.92
N TRP A 66 -3.49 -7.48 -3.14
CA TRP A 66 -3.63 -6.04 -3.36
C TRP A 66 -4.61 -5.68 -4.49
N GLN A 67 -4.75 -6.53 -5.49
CA GLN A 67 -5.68 -6.36 -6.60
C GLN A 67 -7.15 -6.66 -6.26
N TYR A 68 -7.41 -7.32 -5.11
CA TYR A 68 -8.75 -7.72 -4.65
C TYR A 68 -9.03 -7.24 -3.22
N PRO A 69 -9.18 -5.93 -2.99
CA PRO A 69 -9.30 -5.37 -1.63
C PRO A 69 -10.50 -5.93 -0.85
N GLN A 70 -11.63 -6.20 -1.51
CA GLN A 70 -12.81 -6.77 -0.85
C GLN A 70 -12.56 -8.20 -0.36
N GLU A 71 -11.92 -9.03 -1.19
CA GLU A 71 -11.57 -10.41 -0.82
C GLU A 71 -10.52 -10.43 0.28
N TRP A 72 -9.56 -9.50 0.22
CA TRP A 72 -8.55 -9.33 1.26
C TRP A 72 -9.19 -9.00 2.61
N LEU A 73 -10.08 -7.99 2.65
CA LEU A 73 -10.77 -7.59 3.88
C LEU A 73 -11.62 -8.74 4.42
N LYS A 74 -12.43 -9.37 3.55
CA LYS A 74 -13.27 -10.49 3.94
C LYS A 74 -12.43 -11.64 4.52
N SER A 75 -11.39 -12.07 3.84
CA SER A 75 -10.54 -13.18 4.31
C SER A 75 -9.81 -12.86 5.61
N THR A 76 -9.47 -11.59 5.85
CA THR A 76 -8.86 -11.14 7.12
C THR A 76 -9.85 -11.26 8.27
N VAL A 77 -11.07 -10.75 8.09
CA VAL A 77 -12.11 -10.78 9.14
C VAL A 77 -12.60 -12.21 9.39
N ASP A 78 -12.76 -13.02 8.33
CA ASP A 78 -13.15 -14.44 8.45
C ASP A 78 -12.12 -15.25 9.27
N ARG A 79 -10.81 -15.01 9.08
CA ARG A 79 -9.76 -15.67 9.87
C ARG A 79 -9.80 -15.31 11.35
N LEU A 80 -10.22 -14.09 11.66
CA LEU A 80 -10.43 -13.66 13.03
C LEU A 80 -11.70 -14.24 13.67
N GLY A 81 -12.51 -14.98 12.91
CA GLY A 81 -13.80 -15.49 13.40
C GLY A 81 -14.83 -14.39 13.67
N LEU A 82 -14.64 -13.19 13.11
CA LEU A 82 -15.49 -12.04 13.29
C LEU A 82 -16.52 -11.91 12.15
N GLY A 83 -17.64 -11.25 12.43
CA GLY A 83 -18.62 -10.90 11.41
C GLY A 83 -18.18 -9.69 10.59
N ALA A 84 -18.42 -9.72 9.27
CA ALA A 84 -18.28 -8.53 8.43
C ALA A 84 -19.50 -8.39 7.51
N ASP A 85 -20.06 -7.17 7.47
CA ASP A 85 -21.04 -6.78 6.45
C ASP A 85 -20.36 -5.90 5.40
N LEU A 86 -20.08 -6.47 4.23
CA LEU A 86 -19.51 -5.78 3.08
C LEU A 86 -20.64 -5.32 2.18
N HIS A 87 -21.09 -4.10 2.36
CA HIS A 87 -22.14 -3.49 1.56
C HIS A 87 -21.59 -2.80 0.34
N THR A 88 -22.10 -3.15 -0.85
CA THR A 88 -21.76 -2.49 -2.12
C THR A 88 -23.01 -2.04 -2.86
N THR A 89 -22.99 -0.83 -3.42
CA THR A 89 -24.07 -0.30 -4.23
C THR A 89 -23.57 0.72 -5.26
N GLY A 90 -24.11 0.66 -6.47
CA GLY A 90 -23.89 1.71 -7.49
C GLY A 90 -24.74 2.97 -7.25
N GLY A 91 -25.72 2.92 -6.34
CA GLY A 91 -26.65 4.01 -6.09
C GLY A 91 -26.13 5.02 -5.08
N LYS A 92 -25.77 6.24 -5.52
CA LYS A 92 -25.19 7.30 -4.67
C LYS A 92 -26.04 7.61 -3.44
N ARG A 93 -27.38 7.70 -3.58
CA ARG A 93 -28.29 7.98 -2.45
C ARG A 93 -28.33 6.83 -1.44
N ALA A 94 -28.33 5.59 -1.91
CA ALA A 94 -28.30 4.42 -1.04
C ALA A 94 -26.97 4.33 -0.26
N ALA A 95 -25.85 4.59 -0.95
CA ALA A 95 -24.53 4.65 -0.34
C ALA A 95 -24.43 5.73 0.75
N ALA A 96 -24.92 6.94 0.47
CA ALA A 96 -24.93 8.04 1.44
C ALA A 96 -25.81 7.71 2.65
N LYS A 97 -27.04 7.20 2.42
CA LYS A 97 -27.96 6.81 3.50
C LYS A 97 -27.37 5.72 4.40
N ARG A 98 -26.68 4.72 3.81
CA ARG A 98 -26.04 3.67 4.60
C ARG A 98 -24.92 4.23 5.47
N LEU A 99 -24.05 5.08 4.92
CA LEU A 99 -22.99 5.73 5.69
C LEU A 99 -23.55 6.52 6.87
N THR A 100 -24.55 7.37 6.63
CA THR A 100 -25.20 8.15 7.69
C THR A 100 -25.75 7.24 8.80
N ALA A 101 -26.46 6.18 8.43
CA ALA A 101 -27.05 5.27 9.41
C ALA A 101 -26.00 4.55 10.28
N ASP A 102 -24.83 4.20 9.72
CA ASP A 102 -23.77 3.57 10.49
C ASP A 102 -23.05 4.58 11.40
N LEU A 103 -22.76 5.80 10.92
CA LEU A 103 -22.12 6.85 11.71
C LEU A 103 -23.04 7.34 12.86
N GLU A 104 -24.34 7.56 12.60
CA GLU A 104 -25.32 7.92 13.63
C GLU A 104 -25.47 6.84 14.71
N ALA A 105 -25.25 5.57 14.35
CA ALA A 105 -25.23 4.46 15.30
C ALA A 105 -23.89 4.30 16.05
N GLY A 106 -22.93 5.22 15.85
CA GLY A 106 -21.60 5.16 16.46
C GLY A 106 -20.74 4.02 15.94
N ARG A 107 -21.04 3.49 14.76
CA ARG A 107 -20.26 2.41 14.15
C ARG A 107 -19.21 2.97 13.18
N PRO A 108 -17.91 2.79 13.44
CA PRO A 108 -16.88 3.11 12.46
C PRO A 108 -17.00 2.16 11.27
N VAL A 109 -16.79 2.71 10.08
CA VAL A 109 -16.90 1.95 8.83
C VAL A 109 -15.60 2.02 8.04
N ILE A 110 -15.16 0.90 7.48
CA ILE A 110 -14.06 0.85 6.52
C ILE A 110 -14.64 1.10 5.13
N VAL A 111 -14.10 2.10 4.44
CA VAL A 111 -14.53 2.47 3.08
C VAL A 111 -13.33 2.53 2.14
N LEU A 112 -13.59 2.45 0.83
CA LEU A 112 -12.55 2.46 -0.21
C LEU A 112 -12.80 3.64 -1.19
N PRO A 113 -12.48 4.88 -0.77
CA PRO A 113 -12.63 6.05 -1.63
C PRO A 113 -11.49 6.17 -2.62
N ASP A 114 -11.72 6.91 -3.70
CA ASP A 114 -10.67 7.34 -4.62
C ASP A 114 -9.75 8.36 -3.95
N ARG A 115 -8.44 8.13 -4.02
CA ARG A 115 -7.42 8.90 -3.29
C ARG A 115 -7.35 10.35 -3.75
N GLU A 116 -7.38 10.58 -5.06
CA GLU A 116 -7.33 11.93 -5.61
C GLU A 116 -8.55 12.73 -5.14
N SER A 117 -9.74 12.15 -5.27
CA SER A 117 -10.98 12.84 -4.94
C SER A 117 -11.16 13.14 -3.45
N LEU A 118 -10.42 12.47 -2.55
CA LEU A 118 -10.36 12.84 -1.12
C LEU A 118 -9.65 14.18 -0.88
N GLY A 119 -8.68 14.53 -1.71
CA GLY A 119 -7.98 15.81 -1.75
C GLY A 119 -6.79 15.95 -0.82
N TYR A 120 -6.80 15.37 0.37
CA TYR A 120 -5.73 15.59 1.38
C TYR A 120 -4.38 14.96 1.04
N TRP A 121 -4.29 14.04 0.06
CA TRP A 121 -3.03 13.52 -0.46
C TRP A 121 -2.40 14.40 -1.56
N GLN A 122 -3.06 15.48 -1.93
CA GLN A 122 -2.56 16.47 -2.92
C GLN A 122 -2.19 15.83 -4.27
N LEU A 123 -2.96 14.83 -4.70
CA LEU A 123 -2.76 14.18 -6.00
C LEU A 123 -3.31 15.07 -7.13
N PRO A 124 -2.70 15.04 -8.33
CA PRO A 124 -3.18 15.82 -9.45
C PRO A 124 -4.46 15.20 -10.04
N PRO A 125 -5.34 16.02 -10.66
CA PRO A 125 -6.64 15.58 -11.19
C PRO A 125 -6.57 14.45 -12.22
N GLU A 126 -5.45 14.31 -12.92
CA GLU A 126 -5.19 13.26 -13.91
C GLU A 126 -5.20 11.85 -13.27
N LEU A 127 -4.93 11.75 -11.97
CA LEU A 127 -5.00 10.50 -11.22
C LEU A 127 -6.39 10.16 -10.68
N SER A 128 -7.40 10.99 -10.95
CA SER A 128 -8.79 10.78 -10.51
C SER A 128 -9.38 9.48 -11.06
N GLY A 129 -9.82 8.61 -10.17
CA GLY A 129 -10.33 7.29 -10.52
C GLY A 129 -9.23 6.23 -10.70
N GLY A 130 -7.96 6.58 -10.45
CA GLY A 130 -6.82 5.67 -10.55
C GLY A 130 -6.78 4.60 -9.46
N GLY A 131 -7.49 4.80 -8.35
CA GLY A 131 -7.60 3.84 -7.27
C GLY A 131 -7.71 4.48 -5.90
N GLY A 132 -7.96 3.65 -4.91
CA GLY A 132 -8.11 4.05 -3.52
C GLY A 132 -7.39 3.11 -2.58
N HIS A 133 -7.45 3.44 -1.30
CA HIS A 133 -7.08 2.55 -0.21
C HIS A 133 -8.17 2.61 0.88
N PHE A 134 -8.14 1.68 1.80
CA PHE A 134 -9.10 1.71 2.90
C PHE A 134 -8.78 2.85 3.87
N VAL A 135 -9.83 3.57 4.24
CA VAL A 135 -9.84 4.53 5.34
C VAL A 135 -11.02 4.20 6.26
N VAL A 136 -10.94 4.64 7.52
CA VAL A 136 -12.06 4.51 8.47
C VAL A 136 -12.79 5.83 8.56
N ALA A 137 -14.11 5.83 8.29
CA ALA A 137 -15.00 6.93 8.66
C ALA A 137 -15.62 6.59 10.02
N TYR A 138 -15.47 7.47 11.02
CA TYR A 138 -15.86 7.17 12.39
C TYR A 138 -16.83 8.19 13.01
N GLY A 139 -17.20 9.23 12.28
CA GLY A 139 -18.16 10.24 12.70
C GLY A 139 -18.43 11.27 11.62
N GLU A 140 -19.39 12.13 11.86
CA GLU A 140 -19.72 13.31 11.04
C GLU A 140 -20.08 14.48 11.96
N GLU A 141 -19.43 15.62 11.76
CA GLU A 141 -19.64 16.85 12.50
C GLU A 141 -19.70 18.03 11.52
N ASP A 142 -20.69 18.88 11.63
CA ASP A 142 -20.87 20.09 10.80
C ASP A 142 -20.75 19.84 9.28
N GLY A 143 -21.26 18.70 8.81
CA GLY A 143 -21.21 18.30 7.40
C GLY A 143 -19.81 17.84 6.92
N ARG A 144 -18.92 17.54 7.84
CA ARG A 144 -17.59 16.97 7.58
C ARG A 144 -17.49 15.57 8.17
N VAL A 145 -16.97 14.64 7.40
CA VAL A 145 -16.72 13.25 7.84
C VAL A 145 -15.37 13.19 8.55
N LEU A 146 -15.36 12.63 9.76
CA LEU A 146 -14.15 12.34 10.51
C LEU A 146 -13.50 11.07 9.93
N VAL A 147 -12.24 11.18 9.50
CA VAL A 147 -11.51 10.12 8.78
C VAL A 147 -10.28 9.70 9.58
N ASP A 148 -10.04 8.40 9.66
CA ASP A 148 -8.74 7.85 10.07
C ASP A 148 -8.06 7.20 8.85
N ASP A 149 -7.00 7.86 8.38
CA ASP A 149 -6.03 7.40 7.38
C ASP A 149 -4.62 7.47 7.98
N ARG A 150 -4.43 6.80 9.09
CA ARG A 150 -3.15 6.77 9.85
C ARG A 150 -2.73 8.14 10.41
N ASN A 151 -3.61 9.11 10.43
CA ASN A 151 -3.37 10.41 11.04
C ASN A 151 -3.26 10.28 12.58
N LEU A 152 -2.53 11.22 13.18
CA LEU A 152 -2.32 11.30 14.63
C LEU A 152 -3.15 12.42 15.27
N ALA A 153 -3.71 13.30 14.43
CA ALA A 153 -4.60 14.39 14.81
C ALA A 153 -5.88 14.34 13.94
N PRO A 154 -6.95 15.02 14.31
CA PRO A 154 -8.20 14.99 13.56
C PRO A 154 -8.03 15.35 12.09
N LEU A 155 -8.58 14.51 11.22
CA LEU A 155 -8.63 14.72 9.78
C LEU A 155 -10.08 14.65 9.33
N THR A 156 -10.53 15.68 8.61
CA THR A 156 -11.90 15.79 8.16
C THR A 156 -12.01 16.01 6.67
N VAL A 157 -13.04 15.46 6.05
CA VAL A 157 -13.36 15.66 4.64
C VAL A 157 -14.80 16.14 4.50
N ASP A 158 -15.06 17.16 3.68
CA ASP A 158 -16.42 17.60 3.36
C ASP A 158 -17.27 16.41 2.92
N ARG A 159 -18.50 16.32 3.44
CA ARG A 159 -19.37 15.16 3.21
C ARG A 159 -19.67 14.92 1.73
N LYS A 160 -19.88 15.95 0.94
CA LYS A 160 -20.16 15.83 -0.49
C LYS A 160 -18.93 15.35 -1.25
N THR A 161 -17.75 15.86 -0.89
CA THR A 161 -16.46 15.42 -1.41
C THR A 161 -16.22 13.95 -1.08
N PHE A 162 -16.45 13.54 0.17
CA PHE A 162 -16.29 12.17 0.63
C PHE A 162 -17.21 11.19 -0.11
N ASP A 163 -18.51 11.53 -0.25
CA ASP A 163 -19.46 10.70 -1.00
C ASP A 163 -19.11 10.63 -2.50
N THR A 164 -18.53 11.69 -3.08
CA THR A 164 -18.03 11.70 -4.45
C THR A 164 -16.84 10.77 -4.62
N ALA A 165 -15.86 10.85 -3.71
CA ALA A 165 -14.68 10.00 -3.70
C ALA A 165 -15.03 8.51 -3.59
N ARG A 166 -15.99 8.15 -2.73
CA ARG A 166 -16.48 6.76 -2.58
C ARG A 166 -17.11 6.22 -3.86
N GLY A 167 -17.79 7.06 -4.62
CA GLY A 167 -18.45 6.69 -5.87
C GLY A 167 -17.59 6.79 -7.13
N ARG A 168 -16.37 7.34 -7.04
CA ARG A 168 -15.55 7.68 -8.20
C ARG A 168 -15.03 6.46 -8.95
N VAL A 169 -14.57 5.44 -8.26
CA VAL A 169 -14.11 4.19 -8.86
C VAL A 169 -15.29 3.22 -8.94
N GLY A 170 -15.85 3.06 -10.14
CA GLY A 170 -17.09 2.31 -10.37
C GLY A 170 -17.00 0.83 -9.96
N SER A 171 -15.82 0.20 -10.03
CA SER A 171 -15.62 -1.19 -9.63
C SER A 171 -15.74 -1.39 -8.10
N TYR A 172 -15.51 -0.35 -7.30
CA TYR A 172 -15.64 -0.42 -5.83
C TYR A 172 -17.10 -0.32 -5.37
N LYS A 173 -17.99 0.22 -6.20
CA LYS A 173 -19.45 0.31 -5.94
C LYS A 173 -19.77 0.92 -4.56
N ASN A 174 -19.09 2.01 -4.21
CA ASN A 174 -19.22 2.66 -2.89
C ASN A 174 -19.06 1.66 -1.72
N LEU A 175 -18.10 0.76 -1.79
CA LEU A 175 -17.84 -0.22 -0.74
C LEU A 175 -17.86 0.42 0.64
N LEU A 176 -18.60 -0.21 1.56
CA LEU A 176 -18.63 0.11 2.97
C LEU A 176 -18.61 -1.22 3.73
N ALA A 177 -17.70 -1.37 4.67
CA ALA A 177 -17.62 -2.55 5.51
C ALA A 177 -17.75 -2.16 6.98
N THR A 178 -18.60 -2.89 7.70
CA THR A 178 -18.65 -2.88 9.17
C THR A 178 -18.13 -4.20 9.69
N ILE A 179 -17.35 -4.16 10.76
CA ILE A 179 -16.92 -5.36 11.48
C ILE A 179 -17.80 -5.50 12.72
N THR A 180 -18.37 -6.67 12.90
CA THR A 180 -19.15 -6.98 14.10
C THR A 180 -18.28 -7.77 15.05
N PRO A 181 -18.07 -7.32 16.29
CA PRO A 181 -17.31 -8.07 17.28
C PRO A 181 -18.01 -9.42 17.54
N GLY A 182 -17.20 -10.44 17.76
CA GLY A 182 -17.64 -11.81 18.07
C GLY A 182 -16.95 -12.32 19.32
N GLU A 183 -16.71 -13.62 19.35
CA GLU A 183 -15.85 -14.23 20.37
C GLU A 183 -14.40 -13.74 20.22
N VAL A 184 -13.58 -13.95 21.25
CA VAL A 184 -12.14 -13.64 21.20
C VAL A 184 -11.51 -14.45 20.06
N PRO A 185 -10.78 -13.82 19.11
CA PRO A 185 -10.18 -14.53 17.99
C PRO A 185 -9.21 -15.63 18.44
N ASP A 186 -9.23 -16.77 17.75
CA ASP A 186 -8.12 -17.72 17.82
C ASP A 186 -6.93 -17.15 17.03
N TRP A 187 -6.16 -16.30 17.70
CA TRP A 187 -5.02 -15.61 17.11
C TRP A 187 -3.97 -16.58 16.55
N ARG A 188 -3.76 -17.74 17.21
CA ARG A 188 -2.81 -18.77 16.76
C ARG A 188 -3.25 -19.33 15.40
N ALA A 189 -4.51 -19.75 15.28
CA ALA A 189 -5.04 -20.24 14.01
C ALA A 189 -5.09 -19.16 12.93
N ALA A 190 -5.48 -17.93 13.28
CA ALA A 190 -5.57 -16.82 12.36
C ALA A 190 -4.20 -16.42 11.78
N VAL A 191 -3.16 -16.31 12.60
CA VAL A 191 -1.79 -15.99 12.17
C VAL A 191 -1.20 -17.12 11.33
N ARG A 192 -1.30 -18.37 11.79
CA ARG A 192 -0.82 -19.53 10.99
C ARG A 192 -1.50 -19.56 9.63
N GLY A 193 -2.83 -19.39 9.58
CA GLY A 193 -3.60 -19.35 8.33
C GLY A 193 -3.19 -18.22 7.40
N GLY A 194 -2.95 -17.03 7.93
CA GLY A 194 -2.48 -15.87 7.15
C GLY A 194 -1.08 -16.06 6.58
N LEU A 195 -0.12 -16.53 7.38
CA LEU A 195 1.25 -16.80 6.92
C LEU A 195 1.28 -17.95 5.89
N THR A 196 0.47 -18.99 6.07
CA THR A 196 0.31 -20.08 5.07
C THR A 196 -0.22 -19.53 3.75
N ASP A 197 -1.22 -18.65 3.78
CA ASP A 197 -1.72 -17.97 2.59
C ASP A 197 -0.66 -17.07 1.95
N CYS A 198 0.17 -16.39 2.73
CA CYS A 198 1.29 -15.60 2.25
C CYS A 198 2.25 -16.45 1.42
N ALA A 199 2.75 -17.54 1.99
CA ALA A 199 3.67 -18.46 1.34
C ALA A 199 3.06 -19.03 0.05
N ARG A 200 1.80 -19.51 0.11
CA ARG A 200 1.09 -20.06 -1.05
C ARG A 200 0.90 -19.05 -2.18
N ASN A 201 0.47 -17.81 -1.86
CA ASN A 201 0.19 -16.79 -2.86
C ASN A 201 1.47 -16.31 -3.54
N LEU A 202 2.57 -16.15 -2.78
CA LEU A 202 3.85 -15.72 -3.33
C LEU A 202 4.53 -16.80 -4.15
N SER A 203 4.34 -18.08 -3.82
CA SER A 203 4.83 -19.24 -4.58
C SER A 203 4.02 -19.53 -5.86
N ALA A 204 2.90 -18.85 -6.08
CA ALA A 204 2.08 -19.07 -7.27
C ALA A 204 2.81 -18.66 -8.57
N PRO A 205 2.51 -19.27 -9.73
CA PRO A 205 3.25 -19.01 -10.98
C PRO A 205 2.85 -17.70 -11.68
N SER A 206 2.16 -16.79 -11.01
CA SER A 206 1.70 -15.54 -11.60
C SER A 206 2.84 -14.55 -11.82
N LYS A 207 3.03 -14.13 -13.07
CA LYS A 207 4.03 -13.13 -13.46
C LYS A 207 3.59 -11.67 -13.18
N SER A 208 2.45 -11.47 -12.57
CA SER A 208 1.93 -10.13 -12.24
C SER A 208 1.55 -9.97 -10.77
N PHE A 209 1.30 -11.08 -10.04
CA PHE A 209 0.70 -11.05 -8.71
C PHE A 209 1.38 -11.99 -7.70
N SER A 210 2.58 -12.48 -8.01
CA SER A 210 3.39 -13.37 -7.16
C SER A 210 4.86 -13.11 -7.42
N LEU A 211 5.78 -13.78 -6.71
CA LEU A 211 7.24 -13.54 -6.83
C LEU A 211 7.79 -13.54 -8.26
N PRO A 212 7.29 -14.37 -9.21
CA PRO A 212 7.72 -14.25 -10.61
C PRO A 212 7.49 -12.85 -11.25
N ALA A 213 6.69 -11.98 -10.63
CA ALA A 213 6.53 -10.61 -11.09
C ALA A 213 7.82 -9.80 -10.94
N TRP A 214 8.61 -10.03 -9.89
CA TRP A 214 9.92 -9.38 -9.71
C TRP A 214 10.91 -9.85 -10.77
N GLY A 215 10.97 -11.16 -11.08
CA GLY A 215 11.80 -11.68 -12.18
C GLY A 215 11.40 -11.10 -13.53
N ARG A 216 10.11 -10.90 -13.80
CA ARG A 216 9.62 -10.21 -14.98
C ARG A 216 10.03 -8.73 -14.99
N TRP A 217 9.94 -8.03 -13.87
CA TRP A 217 10.37 -6.64 -13.76
C TRP A 217 11.89 -6.52 -13.98
N ALA A 218 12.70 -7.33 -13.30
CA ALA A 218 14.15 -7.38 -13.51
C ALA A 218 14.53 -7.53 -14.99
N LYS A 219 13.86 -8.47 -15.68
CA LYS A 219 14.06 -8.66 -17.13
C LYS A 219 13.63 -7.43 -17.94
N ALA A 220 12.49 -6.83 -17.62
CA ALA A 220 11.97 -5.67 -18.33
C ALA A 220 12.89 -4.45 -18.23
N MET A 221 13.71 -4.34 -17.20
CA MET A 221 14.66 -3.22 -17.04
C MET A 221 15.64 -3.10 -18.19
N THR A 222 16.02 -4.22 -18.86
CA THR A 222 17.01 -4.23 -19.93
C THR A 222 16.52 -4.83 -21.26
N ASP A 223 15.24 -5.23 -21.34
CA ASP A 223 14.68 -5.84 -22.55
C ASP A 223 14.35 -4.79 -23.61
N GLU A 224 15.24 -4.63 -24.59
CA GLU A 224 15.06 -3.72 -25.74
C GLU A 224 14.05 -4.21 -26.78
N ARG A 225 13.62 -5.49 -26.71
CA ARG A 225 12.73 -6.12 -27.69
C ARG A 225 11.26 -6.04 -27.28
N ASP A 226 10.99 -6.14 -25.99
CA ASP A 226 9.62 -6.05 -25.46
C ASP A 226 9.14 -4.59 -25.50
N PRO A 227 7.98 -4.29 -26.10
CA PRO A 227 7.39 -2.95 -26.04
C PRO A 227 7.22 -2.41 -24.59
N LYS A 228 7.06 -3.31 -23.61
CA LYS A 228 6.99 -2.99 -22.19
C LYS A 228 8.34 -3.07 -21.46
N GLY A 229 9.43 -3.30 -22.19
CA GLY A 229 10.76 -3.15 -21.63
C GLY A 229 11.07 -1.66 -21.37
N TRP A 230 11.72 -1.35 -20.27
CA TRP A 230 12.03 0.02 -19.87
C TRP A 230 12.81 0.80 -20.93
N PRO A 231 13.80 0.21 -21.64
CA PRO A 231 14.50 0.91 -22.73
C PRO A 231 13.57 1.36 -23.87
N ARG A 232 12.43 0.69 -24.05
CA ARG A 232 11.42 1.07 -25.05
C ARG A 232 10.31 1.94 -24.49
N ALA A 233 9.78 1.58 -23.32
CA ALA A 233 8.72 2.33 -22.67
C ALA A 233 9.18 3.77 -22.31
N PHE A 234 10.46 3.94 -21.97
CA PHE A 234 11.09 5.22 -21.63
C PHE A 234 12.22 5.58 -22.60
N GLY A 235 12.14 5.14 -23.86
CA GLY A 235 13.21 5.25 -24.87
C GLY A 235 13.63 6.68 -25.19
N GLU A 236 12.67 7.63 -25.16
CA GLU A 236 12.92 9.07 -25.28
C GLU A 236 13.08 9.73 -23.89
N ARG A 237 13.18 8.94 -22.82
CA ARG A 237 13.27 9.31 -21.40
C ARG A 237 12.05 10.08 -20.88
N ARG A 238 11.05 10.30 -21.72
CA ARG A 238 9.79 10.92 -21.32
C ARG A 238 9.09 10.03 -20.28
N GLY A 239 8.62 10.64 -19.20
CA GLY A 239 7.98 9.94 -18.09
C GLY A 239 8.94 9.12 -17.20
N LEU A 240 10.26 9.11 -17.54
CA LEU A 240 11.24 8.32 -16.77
C LEU A 240 11.33 8.79 -15.31
N VAL A 241 11.44 10.09 -15.09
CA VAL A 241 11.50 10.65 -13.72
C VAL A 241 10.25 10.29 -12.93
N GLY A 242 9.06 10.42 -13.51
CA GLY A 242 7.81 10.01 -12.90
C GLY A 242 7.76 8.52 -12.56
N ALA A 243 8.29 7.66 -13.45
CA ALA A 243 8.40 6.22 -13.21
C ALA A 243 9.37 5.88 -12.07
N LEU A 244 10.54 6.51 -12.02
CA LEU A 244 11.53 6.33 -10.95
C LEU A 244 10.98 6.81 -9.60
N PHE A 245 10.27 7.94 -9.57
CA PHE A 245 9.57 8.38 -8.36
C PHE A 245 8.47 7.42 -7.94
N THR A 246 7.71 6.84 -8.88
CA THR A 246 6.72 5.80 -8.56
C THR A 246 7.38 4.57 -7.92
N VAL A 247 8.57 4.16 -8.41
CA VAL A 247 9.37 3.09 -7.76
C VAL A 247 9.73 3.50 -6.34
N TRP A 248 10.31 4.68 -6.14
CA TRP A 248 10.74 5.17 -4.84
C TRP A 248 9.57 5.30 -3.85
N GLU A 249 8.48 5.97 -4.23
CA GLU A 249 7.28 6.16 -3.40
C GLU A 249 6.63 4.82 -3.01
N SER A 250 6.60 3.85 -3.95
CA SER A 250 6.03 2.54 -3.67
C SER A 250 6.88 1.70 -2.71
N ILE A 251 8.19 1.95 -2.66
CA ILE A 251 9.14 1.21 -1.83
C ILE A 251 9.30 1.84 -0.44
N THR A 252 9.22 3.18 -0.34
CA THR A 252 9.53 3.89 0.91
C THR A 252 8.30 4.08 1.80
N PRO A 253 8.47 4.16 3.14
CA PRO A 253 7.38 4.47 4.05
C PRO A 253 6.76 5.86 3.86
N ALA A 254 7.44 6.76 3.15
CA ALA A 254 6.92 8.09 2.81
C ALA A 254 5.77 8.03 1.78
N GLY A 255 5.67 6.95 1.02
CA GLY A 255 4.59 6.75 0.08
C GLY A 255 3.26 6.37 0.75
N MET A 256 2.17 6.61 0.06
CA MET A 256 0.80 6.40 0.57
C MET A 256 0.50 4.97 1.03
N GLU A 257 1.14 3.96 0.44
CA GLU A 257 0.90 2.54 0.74
C GLU A 257 1.80 1.99 1.86
N GLY A 258 2.68 2.82 2.44
CA GLY A 258 3.59 2.42 3.51
C GLY A 258 4.83 1.65 3.06
N GLY A 259 5.13 1.68 1.76
CA GLY A 259 6.34 1.11 1.18
C GLY A 259 6.26 -0.39 0.88
N HIS A 260 7.43 -1.02 0.79
CA HIS A 260 7.58 -2.44 0.43
C HIS A 260 7.11 -3.44 1.49
N LEU A 261 6.86 -3.02 2.72
CA LEU A 261 6.28 -3.77 3.84
C LEU A 261 7.12 -4.94 4.39
N ARG A 262 8.37 -5.16 3.93
CA ARG A 262 9.20 -6.28 4.38
C ARG A 262 9.65 -6.10 5.84
N GLY A 263 9.85 -4.86 6.29
CA GLY A 263 10.08 -4.55 7.70
C GLY A 263 8.89 -4.93 8.58
N LEU A 264 7.68 -4.50 8.20
CA LEU A 264 6.45 -4.87 8.90
C LEU A 264 6.23 -6.40 8.90
N PHE A 265 6.62 -7.08 7.83
CA PHE A 265 6.53 -8.55 7.76
C PHE A 265 7.54 -9.22 8.71
N ALA A 266 8.74 -8.68 8.83
CA ALA A 266 9.72 -9.14 9.81
C ALA A 266 9.20 -8.99 11.26
N ASP A 267 8.54 -7.88 11.57
CA ASP A 267 7.90 -7.67 12.87
C ASP A 267 6.75 -8.67 13.08
N ALA A 268 5.93 -8.90 12.06
CA ALA A 268 4.88 -9.91 12.07
C ALA A 268 5.41 -11.33 12.33
N LEU A 269 6.54 -11.72 11.73
CA LEU A 269 7.18 -13.01 11.99
C LEU A 269 7.76 -13.09 13.40
N THR A 270 8.27 -11.98 13.93
CA THR A 270 8.76 -11.91 15.31
C THR A 270 7.63 -12.16 16.31
N GLU A 271 6.46 -11.50 16.13
CA GLU A 271 5.28 -11.74 16.97
C GLU A 271 4.74 -13.17 16.79
N ALA A 272 4.68 -13.65 15.54
CA ALA A 272 4.23 -15.01 15.22
C ALA A 272 5.10 -16.09 15.82
N SER A 273 6.42 -15.87 15.93
CA SER A 273 7.35 -16.81 16.55
C SER A 273 6.95 -17.19 17.98
N GLY A 274 6.66 -16.19 18.81
CA GLY A 274 6.20 -16.41 20.17
C GLY A 274 4.80 -17.02 20.24
N LEU A 275 3.87 -16.53 19.40
CA LEU A 275 2.49 -16.95 19.40
C LEU A 275 2.32 -18.41 18.90
N LEU A 276 3.06 -18.80 17.88
CA LEU A 276 2.99 -20.14 17.28
C LEU A 276 3.95 -21.14 17.95
N GLU A 277 4.87 -20.67 18.81
CA GLU A 277 5.96 -21.48 19.40
C GLU A 277 6.91 -22.06 18.34
N LEU A 278 7.20 -21.26 17.29
CA LEU A 278 8.09 -21.58 16.18
C LEU A 278 9.27 -20.59 16.18
N PRO A 279 10.37 -20.91 16.88
CA PRO A 279 11.53 -20.00 16.98
C PRO A 279 12.19 -19.69 15.64
N GLU A 280 12.07 -20.57 14.64
CA GLU A 280 12.59 -20.39 13.28
C GLU A 280 12.00 -19.14 12.62
N LEU A 281 10.77 -18.73 12.97
CA LEU A 281 10.16 -17.51 12.44
C LEU A 281 10.91 -16.25 12.91
N ALA A 282 11.52 -16.26 14.11
CA ALA A 282 12.35 -15.15 14.57
C ALA A 282 13.68 -15.05 13.80
N GLU A 283 14.26 -16.18 13.40
CA GLU A 283 15.43 -16.21 12.52
C GLU A 283 15.08 -15.68 11.13
N GLN A 284 13.95 -16.12 10.57
CA GLN A 284 13.43 -15.62 9.29
C GLN A 284 13.13 -14.11 9.34
N ALA A 285 12.67 -13.57 10.47
CA ALA A 285 12.47 -12.13 10.62
C ALA A 285 13.77 -11.35 10.36
N SER A 286 14.93 -11.87 10.78
CA SER A 286 16.22 -11.26 10.48
C SER A 286 16.56 -11.29 8.99
N THR A 287 16.27 -12.40 8.32
CA THR A 287 16.40 -12.52 6.86
C THR A 287 15.54 -11.47 6.14
N TRP A 288 14.28 -11.29 6.57
CA TRP A 288 13.38 -10.31 5.98
C TRP A 288 13.81 -8.86 6.23
N ARG A 289 14.47 -8.55 7.35
CA ARG A 289 15.10 -7.23 7.58
C ARG A 289 16.23 -6.98 6.58
N GLY A 290 17.09 -7.95 6.32
CA GLY A 290 18.12 -7.85 5.28
C GLY A 290 17.55 -7.71 3.86
N ILE A 291 16.39 -8.32 3.57
CA ILE A 291 15.67 -8.10 2.29
C ILE A 291 15.09 -6.67 2.24
N ALA A 292 14.58 -6.15 3.35
CA ALA A 292 14.09 -4.77 3.43
C ALA A 292 15.19 -3.74 3.13
N GLU A 293 16.42 -3.98 3.58
CA GLU A 293 17.57 -3.13 3.26
C GLU A 293 17.85 -3.11 1.74
N ARG A 294 17.77 -4.25 1.06
CA ARG A 294 17.94 -4.32 -0.40
C ARG A 294 16.84 -3.53 -1.15
N TRP A 295 15.61 -3.53 -0.66
CA TRP A 295 14.55 -2.68 -1.20
C TRP A 295 14.85 -1.19 -1.00
N ALA A 296 15.39 -0.81 0.16
CA ALA A 296 15.82 0.56 0.44
C ALA A 296 16.97 1.00 -0.49
N GLU A 297 17.94 0.11 -0.75
CA GLU A 297 19.02 0.34 -1.72
C GLU A 297 18.47 0.55 -3.13
N LEU A 298 17.48 -0.24 -3.56
CA LEU A 298 16.82 -0.07 -4.86
C LEU A 298 16.10 1.28 -4.94
N ALA A 299 15.43 1.72 -3.88
CA ALA A 299 14.78 3.03 -3.83
C ALA A 299 15.81 4.16 -3.94
N GLU A 300 16.95 4.04 -3.24
CA GLU A 300 18.05 5.01 -3.33
C GLU A 300 18.66 5.05 -4.73
N ALA A 301 18.81 3.90 -5.39
CA ALA A 301 19.30 3.84 -6.76
C ALA A 301 18.33 4.49 -7.76
N ALA A 302 17.03 4.31 -7.59
CA ALA A 302 16.01 4.89 -8.45
C ALA A 302 15.96 6.42 -8.36
N VAL A 303 16.04 6.97 -7.15
CA VAL A 303 15.94 8.42 -6.88
C VAL A 303 16.98 8.80 -5.81
N PRO A 304 18.26 8.96 -6.21
CA PRO A 304 19.33 9.18 -5.25
C PRO A 304 19.18 10.52 -4.51
N ALA A 305 19.24 10.48 -3.18
CA ALA A 305 19.19 11.68 -2.34
C ALA A 305 20.38 12.62 -2.57
N SER A 306 21.50 12.10 -3.10
CA SER A 306 22.69 12.87 -3.43
C SER A 306 22.50 13.83 -4.63
N ALA A 307 21.51 13.55 -5.51
CA ALA A 307 21.09 14.49 -6.54
C ALA A 307 20.16 15.54 -5.89
N ALA A 308 20.58 16.82 -5.94
CA ALA A 308 19.89 17.89 -5.19
C ALA A 308 18.40 17.98 -5.53
N GLU A 309 18.06 17.88 -6.81
CA GLU A 309 16.71 17.93 -7.34
C GLU A 309 15.84 16.78 -6.79
N PHE A 310 16.39 15.58 -6.79
CA PHE A 310 15.69 14.40 -6.27
C PHE A 310 15.57 14.42 -4.75
N GLY A 311 16.62 14.88 -4.05
CA GLY A 311 16.57 15.10 -2.61
C GLY A 311 15.46 16.08 -2.22
N TRP A 312 15.30 17.16 -2.98
CA TRP A 312 14.23 18.13 -2.80
C TRP A 312 12.84 17.51 -3.01
N MET A 313 12.63 16.82 -4.14
CA MET A 313 11.34 16.17 -4.43
C MET A 313 10.97 15.11 -3.40
N ARG A 314 11.94 14.30 -2.92
CA ARG A 314 11.74 13.36 -1.80
C ARG A 314 11.27 14.06 -0.53
N GLY A 315 11.87 15.21 -0.23
CA GLY A 315 11.47 16.07 0.89
C GLY A 315 10.01 16.53 0.78
N LEU A 316 9.58 16.95 -0.42
CA LEU A 316 8.22 17.36 -0.68
C LEU A 316 7.19 16.21 -0.51
N VAL A 317 7.49 15.01 -1.01
CA VAL A 317 6.64 13.82 -0.77
C VAL A 317 6.53 13.54 0.72
N SER A 318 7.65 13.60 1.45
CA SER A 318 7.65 13.40 2.90
C SER A 318 6.84 14.47 3.63
N ALA A 319 6.86 15.72 3.17
CA ALA A 319 6.08 16.82 3.73
C ALA A 319 4.57 16.61 3.52
N VAL A 320 4.14 16.13 2.34
CA VAL A 320 2.73 15.74 2.11
C VAL A 320 2.30 14.64 3.08
N SER A 321 3.09 13.59 3.21
CA SER A 321 2.80 12.48 4.12
C SER A 321 2.74 12.94 5.59
N ALA A 322 3.66 13.81 6.01
CA ALA A 322 3.65 14.41 7.35
C ALA A 322 2.38 15.25 7.58
N GLY A 323 1.98 16.07 6.59
CA GLY A 323 0.76 16.87 6.69
C GLY A 323 -0.52 16.03 6.81
N VAL A 324 -0.60 14.88 6.13
CA VAL A 324 -1.71 13.93 6.33
C VAL A 324 -1.70 13.38 7.76
N ARG A 325 -0.53 13.04 8.31
CA ARG A 325 -0.41 12.55 9.70
C ARG A 325 -0.81 13.60 10.74
N GLU A 326 -0.57 14.88 10.46
CA GLU A 326 -0.96 16.02 11.31
C GLU A 326 -2.45 16.38 11.17
N GLY A 327 -3.19 15.70 10.29
CA GLY A 327 -4.61 15.90 10.09
C GLY A 327 -4.94 17.26 9.47
N ASP A 328 -6.05 17.87 9.88
CA ASP A 328 -6.49 19.17 9.31
C ASP A 328 -5.46 20.28 9.49
N ALA A 329 -4.67 20.27 10.56
CA ALA A 329 -3.63 21.25 10.84
C ALA A 329 -2.46 21.20 9.84
N GLY A 330 -2.18 20.02 9.27
CA GLY A 330 -1.08 19.82 8.31
C GLY A 330 -1.46 20.08 6.85
N GLN A 331 -2.74 20.32 6.54
CA GLN A 331 -3.21 20.34 5.14
C GLN A 331 -2.67 21.53 4.32
N GLU A 332 -2.45 22.69 4.91
CA GLU A 332 -1.89 23.85 4.21
C GLU A 332 -0.45 23.55 3.75
N ALA A 333 0.40 23.07 4.64
CA ALA A 333 1.77 22.68 4.32
C ALA A 333 1.84 21.52 3.31
N ALA A 334 0.94 20.53 3.43
CA ALA A 334 0.81 19.45 2.46
C ALA A 334 0.43 19.96 1.07
N ALA A 335 -0.48 20.94 0.98
CA ALA A 335 -0.92 21.52 -0.28
C ALA A 335 0.22 22.29 -0.99
N GLU A 336 0.99 23.09 -0.25
CA GLU A 336 2.15 23.80 -0.78
C GLU A 336 3.22 22.82 -1.29
N ALA A 337 3.56 21.80 -0.48
CA ALA A 337 4.52 20.77 -0.85
C ALA A 337 4.07 19.95 -2.07
N GLY A 338 2.79 19.55 -2.11
CA GLY A 338 2.21 18.83 -3.22
C GLY A 338 2.24 19.61 -4.53
N ALA A 339 1.85 20.88 -4.49
CA ALA A 339 1.85 21.75 -5.68
C ALA A 339 3.28 21.90 -6.26
N GLU A 340 4.29 22.13 -5.43
CA GLU A 340 5.67 22.23 -5.89
C GLU A 340 6.22 20.89 -6.39
N MET A 341 5.90 19.78 -5.72
CA MET A 341 6.33 18.44 -6.14
C MET A 341 5.79 18.10 -7.53
N TRP A 342 4.49 18.32 -7.80
CA TRP A 342 3.90 18.02 -9.10
C TRP A 342 4.42 18.93 -10.21
N LYS A 343 4.69 20.20 -9.91
CA LYS A 343 5.35 21.13 -10.85
C LYS A 343 6.74 20.64 -11.24
N LEU A 344 7.55 20.17 -10.28
CA LEU A 344 8.87 19.59 -10.56
C LEU A 344 8.79 18.30 -11.36
N ARG A 345 7.85 17.41 -11.04
CA ARG A 345 7.64 16.17 -11.82
C ARG A 345 7.32 16.48 -13.28
N THR A 346 6.42 17.43 -13.52
CA THR A 346 6.07 17.87 -14.89
C THR A 346 7.29 18.46 -15.61
N HIS A 347 8.08 19.31 -14.93
CA HIS A 347 9.28 19.89 -15.50
C HIS A 347 10.29 18.81 -15.94
N TYR A 348 10.57 17.83 -15.09
CA TYR A 348 11.52 16.73 -15.39
C TYR A 348 10.99 15.67 -16.35
N ASP A 349 9.71 15.61 -16.63
CA ASP A 349 9.17 14.80 -17.72
C ASP A 349 9.53 15.38 -19.09
N ASP A 350 9.64 16.70 -19.20
CA ASP A 350 10.03 17.39 -20.44
C ASP A 350 11.55 17.62 -20.52
N GLU A 351 12.19 17.96 -19.39
CA GLU A 351 13.62 18.26 -19.27
C GLU A 351 14.32 17.19 -18.43
N THR A 352 14.36 15.95 -18.97
CA THR A 352 14.93 14.83 -18.21
C THR A 352 16.42 15.07 -17.85
N PRO A 353 16.83 14.84 -16.59
CA PRO A 353 18.22 15.01 -16.17
C PRO A 353 19.16 13.89 -16.61
N PHE A 354 18.64 12.85 -17.26
CA PHE A 354 19.42 11.69 -17.69
C PHE A 354 19.84 11.79 -19.15
N THR A 355 21.08 11.39 -19.47
CA THR A 355 21.51 11.01 -20.80
C THR A 355 21.04 9.58 -21.14
N ASP A 356 21.09 9.19 -22.41
CA ASP A 356 20.76 7.81 -22.83
C ASP A 356 21.68 6.76 -22.20
N VAL A 357 22.93 7.11 -21.94
CA VAL A 357 23.92 6.22 -21.30
C VAL A 357 23.55 6.04 -19.84
N GLU A 358 23.35 7.14 -19.11
CA GLU A 358 22.98 7.10 -17.69
C GLU A 358 21.68 6.35 -17.46
N ALA A 359 20.68 6.55 -18.32
CA ALA A 359 19.41 5.82 -18.22
C ALA A 359 19.61 4.30 -18.41
N ARG A 360 20.43 3.88 -19.39
CA ARG A 360 20.73 2.45 -19.60
C ARG A 360 21.52 1.84 -18.46
N ASP A 361 22.51 2.56 -17.94
CA ASP A 361 23.31 2.11 -16.81
C ASP A 361 22.45 1.97 -15.55
N LEU A 362 21.55 2.92 -15.31
CA LEU A 362 20.56 2.87 -14.23
C LEU A 362 19.64 1.65 -14.38
N PHE A 363 19.10 1.41 -15.57
CA PHE A 363 18.24 0.25 -15.81
C PHE A 363 18.97 -1.07 -15.56
N ALA A 364 20.24 -1.18 -16.00
CA ALA A 364 21.05 -2.37 -15.77
C ALA A 364 21.30 -2.59 -14.27
N ALA A 365 21.66 -1.54 -13.55
CA ALA A 365 21.89 -1.60 -12.09
C ALA A 365 20.60 -2.01 -11.34
N MET A 366 19.50 -1.33 -11.59
CA MET A 366 18.20 -1.65 -10.97
C MET A 366 17.75 -3.07 -11.33
N GLY A 367 17.92 -3.50 -12.59
CA GLY A 367 17.56 -4.84 -13.03
C GLY A 367 18.32 -5.94 -12.25
N THR A 368 19.60 -5.72 -11.97
CA THR A 368 20.42 -6.61 -11.13
C THR A 368 19.89 -6.66 -9.70
N MET A 369 19.67 -5.50 -9.08
CA MET A 369 19.16 -5.40 -7.70
C MET A 369 17.79 -6.10 -7.56
N ILE A 370 16.87 -5.90 -8.50
CA ILE A 370 15.56 -6.55 -8.51
C ILE A 370 15.70 -8.08 -8.64
N GLY A 371 16.63 -8.55 -9.47
CA GLY A 371 16.97 -9.98 -9.62
C GLY A 371 17.45 -10.60 -8.32
N ASP A 372 18.31 -9.89 -7.58
CA ASP A 372 18.84 -10.32 -6.29
C ASP A 372 17.74 -10.35 -5.22
N ILE A 373 16.86 -9.34 -5.19
CA ILE A 373 15.68 -9.32 -4.33
C ILE A 373 14.76 -10.49 -4.65
N HIS A 374 14.45 -10.73 -5.92
CA HIS A 374 13.63 -11.88 -6.36
C HIS A 374 14.19 -13.21 -5.87
N THR A 375 15.49 -13.40 -5.98
CA THR A 375 16.19 -14.61 -5.54
C THR A 375 16.09 -14.77 -4.03
N ALA A 376 16.35 -13.71 -3.27
CA ALA A 376 16.29 -13.72 -1.81
C ALA A 376 14.88 -13.98 -1.28
N GLU A 377 13.85 -13.28 -1.81
CA GLU A 377 12.46 -13.49 -1.42
C GLU A 377 11.96 -14.89 -1.77
N THR A 378 12.38 -15.45 -2.92
CA THR A 378 12.01 -16.81 -3.32
C THR A 378 12.56 -17.86 -2.32
N ALA A 379 13.80 -17.67 -1.87
CA ALA A 379 14.40 -18.54 -0.87
C ALA A 379 13.69 -18.40 0.50
N ALA A 380 13.45 -17.19 0.95
CA ALA A 380 12.80 -16.91 2.24
C ALA A 380 11.34 -17.42 2.28
N ILE A 381 10.58 -17.31 1.19
CA ILE A 381 9.20 -17.83 1.14
C ILE A 381 9.16 -19.35 1.13
N ARG A 382 10.13 -20.00 0.49
CA ARG A 382 10.24 -21.46 0.57
C ARG A 382 10.50 -21.91 2.00
N GLU A 383 11.44 -21.30 2.70
CA GLU A 383 11.75 -21.57 4.10
C GLU A 383 10.53 -21.35 5.00
N LEU A 384 9.81 -20.23 4.83
CA LEU A 384 8.56 -19.98 5.55
C LEU A 384 7.53 -21.10 5.33
N SER A 385 7.39 -21.56 4.09
CA SER A 385 6.46 -22.65 3.78
C SER A 385 6.85 -23.96 4.47
N GLU A 386 8.15 -24.28 4.54
CA GLU A 386 8.67 -25.46 5.21
C GLU A 386 8.40 -25.39 6.72
N THR A 387 8.74 -24.27 7.37
CA THR A 387 8.49 -24.05 8.81
C THR A 387 7.01 -24.17 9.20
N LEU A 388 6.09 -23.71 8.35
CA LEU A 388 4.66 -23.74 8.67
C LEU A 388 4.02 -25.13 8.46
N MET A 389 4.70 -26.06 7.77
CA MET A 389 4.24 -27.43 7.56
C MET A 389 4.63 -28.39 8.69
N GLU A 390 5.62 -27.99 9.50
CA GLU A 390 6.01 -28.70 10.72
C GLU A 390 5.02 -28.41 11.88
#